data_40c58802bcd4f351251e2afa202533be
#
_entry.id   40c58802bcd4f351251e2afa202533be
#
_cell.length_a   1.000
_cell.length_b   1.000
_cell.length_c   1.000
_cell.angle_alpha   90.00
_cell.angle_beta   90.00
_cell.angle_gamma   90.00
#
_symmetry.space_group_name_H-M   'P 1'
#
loop_
_entity.id
_entity.type
_entity.pdbx_description
1 polymer ?
#
loop_
_entity_poly.entity_id
_entity_poly.type
_entity_poly.pdbx_seq_one_letter_code
_entity_poly.pdbx_strand_id
1 'polypeptide(L)'
;DTVTAECWKKAGIPEDRIYFFGKDDNWWIAGEEGPCGSDTEMFYDTGKPKCSEGCDPSCDCGKYVEIWNNVFMEYYKSKDGTYSKLKQHNVDTGLGLERMTMLLQGRETPFDTELFAPVMNKLQELAVVDDIASRRIVAEHLRASMMIILDGGLPSNVDRGYILRRLIRRMTRHLRKLQINLDALPELIELNIETLKEMYPELVKNKEKIVSVIIEEKNKFEKTLERGEKEFNKIAQKLEEQGKDILLGKDIFNLYETYGFPPEVTADLARERNLKIDNKEFEQLFKEHQEKSRMGSEQKFKGGLSGNGKMETKYHTATHLLNAALKVVLGKDVHQKGSNITPERMRFDFSCDHKLTDEEKQKVEELVNKWIQEEIPVTVEEMKKDE
;
A
#
# COMPACT_ATOMS: atom_id res chain seq x y z
N ASP A 1 21.07 -25.19 -5.48
CA ASP A 1 20.75 -25.94 -6.69
C ASP A 1 22.00 -26.10 -7.56
N THR A 2 22.60 -27.31 -7.55
CA THR A 2 23.80 -27.62 -8.34
C THR A 2 23.52 -27.71 -9.84
N VAL A 3 22.28 -28.05 -10.23
CA VAL A 3 21.89 -28.18 -11.64
C VAL A 3 21.93 -26.80 -12.32
N THR A 4 21.39 -25.79 -11.67
CA THR A 4 21.39 -24.41 -12.17
C THR A 4 22.82 -23.87 -12.30
N ALA A 5 23.67 -24.12 -11.30
CA ALA A 5 25.08 -23.73 -11.37
C ALA A 5 25.82 -24.37 -12.58
N GLU A 6 25.58 -25.65 -12.85
CA GLU A 6 26.14 -26.31 -14.04
C GLU A 6 25.57 -25.73 -15.36
N CYS A 7 24.33 -25.29 -15.37
CA CYS A 7 23.77 -24.57 -16.54
C CYS A 7 24.49 -23.23 -16.76
N TRP A 8 24.75 -22.47 -15.71
CA TRP A 8 25.50 -21.21 -15.81
C TRP A 8 26.94 -21.42 -16.28
N LYS A 9 27.62 -22.45 -15.76
CA LYS A 9 28.98 -22.82 -16.26
C LYS A 9 28.95 -23.17 -17.76
N LYS A 10 27.96 -23.95 -18.20
CA LYS A 10 27.79 -24.28 -19.63
C LYS A 10 27.46 -23.04 -20.48
N ALA A 11 26.78 -22.06 -19.91
CA ALA A 11 26.52 -20.76 -20.55
C ALA A 11 27.75 -19.85 -20.58
N GLY A 12 28.88 -20.26 -19.98
CA GLY A 12 30.13 -19.54 -20.01
C GLY A 12 30.40 -18.64 -18.81
N ILE A 13 29.59 -18.75 -17.74
CA ILE A 13 29.85 -18.00 -16.50
C ILE A 13 30.97 -18.68 -15.71
N PRO A 14 32.05 -17.98 -15.36
CA PRO A 14 33.16 -18.52 -14.54
C PRO A 14 32.65 -18.96 -13.16
N GLU A 15 33.24 -20.03 -12.64
CA GLU A 15 32.81 -20.62 -11.36
C GLU A 15 32.96 -19.66 -10.17
N ASP A 16 33.97 -18.81 -10.18
CA ASP A 16 34.25 -17.79 -9.18
C ASP A 16 33.23 -16.62 -9.19
N ARG A 17 32.34 -16.59 -10.20
CA ARG A 17 31.20 -15.66 -10.29
C ARG A 17 29.85 -16.30 -9.99
N ILE A 18 29.84 -17.55 -9.56
CA ILE A 18 28.61 -18.26 -9.17
C ILE A 18 28.59 -18.37 -7.64
N TYR A 19 27.60 -17.73 -7.05
CA TYR A 19 27.42 -17.70 -5.59
C TYR A 19 26.21 -18.56 -5.21
N PHE A 20 26.25 -19.12 -3.99
CA PHE A 20 25.17 -19.92 -3.43
C PHE A 20 24.72 -19.27 -2.13
N PHE A 21 23.47 -18.89 -2.08
CA PHE A 21 22.86 -18.29 -0.91
C PHE A 21 21.74 -19.19 -0.34
N GLY A 22 21.24 -18.79 0.82
CA GLY A 22 20.16 -19.49 1.51
C GLY A 22 18.77 -19.12 1.00
N LYS A 23 17.78 -19.55 1.77
CA LYS A 23 16.38 -19.30 1.45
C LYS A 23 16.00 -17.82 1.51
N ASP A 24 16.73 -17.03 2.25
CA ASP A 24 16.46 -15.61 2.39
C ASP A 24 16.79 -14.81 1.11
N ASP A 25 17.74 -15.33 0.29
CA ASP A 25 18.19 -14.69 -0.94
C ASP A 25 17.80 -15.47 -2.21
N ASN A 26 17.75 -16.82 -2.16
CA ASN A 26 17.50 -17.65 -3.33
C ASN A 26 16.22 -18.50 -3.22
N TRP A 27 15.14 -17.88 -2.76
CA TRP A 27 13.81 -18.49 -2.70
C TRP A 27 12.71 -17.46 -2.91
N TRP A 28 11.87 -17.70 -3.89
CA TRP A 28 10.74 -16.86 -4.20
C TRP A 28 9.40 -17.55 -3.93
N ILE A 29 8.40 -16.77 -3.54
CA ILE A 29 7.03 -17.20 -3.30
C ILE A 29 6.02 -16.14 -3.70
N ALA A 30 4.93 -16.56 -4.35
CA ALA A 30 3.82 -15.69 -4.73
C ALA A 30 2.90 -15.36 -3.53
N GLY A 31 3.36 -14.50 -2.62
CA GLY A 31 2.60 -14.07 -1.45
C GLY A 31 2.68 -15.03 -0.26
N GLU A 32 1.68 -15.01 0.64
CA GLU A 32 1.66 -15.88 1.83
C GLU A 32 1.37 -17.33 1.48
N GLU A 33 0.56 -17.57 0.45
CA GLU A 33 0.16 -18.85 -0.10
C GLU A 33 0.29 -18.80 -1.62
N GLY A 34 0.90 -19.79 -2.23
CA GLY A 34 1.04 -19.84 -3.69
C GLY A 34 2.20 -20.66 -4.20
N PRO A 35 2.38 -20.66 -5.54
CA PRO A 35 3.54 -21.28 -6.17
C PRO A 35 4.83 -20.66 -5.65
N CYS A 36 5.86 -21.50 -5.49
CA CYS A 36 7.15 -21.09 -4.97
C CYS A 36 8.25 -22.04 -5.42
N GLY A 37 9.50 -21.61 -5.24
CA GLY A 37 10.67 -22.43 -5.51
C GLY A 37 11.97 -21.66 -5.36
N SER A 38 13.07 -22.36 -5.62
CA SER A 38 14.38 -21.71 -5.71
C SER A 38 14.45 -20.78 -6.89
N ASP A 39 15.32 -19.80 -6.80
CA ASP A 39 15.60 -18.87 -7.89
C ASP A 39 17.09 -18.75 -8.19
N THR A 40 17.40 -18.12 -9.31
CA THR A 40 18.75 -17.72 -9.69
C THR A 40 18.70 -16.33 -10.29
N GLU A 41 19.55 -15.47 -9.78
CA GLU A 41 19.58 -14.06 -10.11
C GLU A 41 20.84 -13.70 -10.89
N MET A 42 20.74 -12.72 -11.77
CA MET A 42 21.88 -12.13 -12.46
C MET A 42 22.18 -10.75 -11.89
N PHE A 43 23.40 -10.57 -11.44
CA PHE A 43 23.88 -9.30 -10.90
C PHE A 43 24.90 -8.65 -11.85
N TYR A 44 24.75 -7.35 -11.99
CA TYR A 44 25.72 -6.51 -12.66
C TYR A 44 26.72 -5.95 -11.65
N ASP A 45 28.03 -6.15 -11.92
CA ASP A 45 29.11 -5.50 -11.16
C ASP A 45 29.29 -4.07 -11.65
N THR A 46 28.94 -3.09 -10.80
CA THR A 46 29.03 -1.66 -11.12
C THR A 46 30.47 -1.12 -11.19
N GLY A 47 31.46 -1.94 -10.88
CA GLY A 47 32.85 -1.52 -10.79
C GLY A 47 33.22 -0.76 -9.51
N LYS A 48 32.27 -0.51 -8.62
CA LYS A 48 32.56 0.10 -7.31
C LYS A 48 33.49 -0.79 -6.48
N PRO A 49 34.33 -0.23 -5.59
CA PRO A 49 35.15 -1.02 -4.70
C PRO A 49 34.28 -1.89 -3.76
N LYS A 50 34.83 -3.03 -3.36
CA LYS A 50 34.21 -3.87 -2.33
C LYS A 50 34.11 -3.08 -1.01
N CYS A 51 32.99 -3.18 -0.31
CA CYS A 51 32.78 -2.52 0.99
C CYS A 51 33.52 -3.26 2.14
N SER A 52 33.80 -4.57 1.94
CA SER A 52 34.54 -5.44 2.87
C SER A 52 35.14 -6.63 2.12
N GLU A 53 35.98 -7.43 2.78
CA GLU A 53 36.51 -8.69 2.20
C GLU A 53 35.39 -9.69 1.84
N GLY A 54 34.32 -9.72 2.61
CA GLY A 54 33.14 -10.58 2.38
C GLY A 54 32.10 -9.96 1.44
N CYS A 55 32.42 -8.91 0.70
CA CYS A 55 31.47 -8.27 -0.21
C CYS A 55 31.17 -9.17 -1.43
N ASP A 56 29.92 -9.58 -1.54
CA ASP A 56 29.38 -10.45 -2.57
C ASP A 56 27.99 -9.92 -3.05
N PRO A 57 27.29 -10.59 -3.96
CA PRO A 57 25.99 -10.13 -4.46
C PRO A 57 24.88 -9.97 -3.42
N SER A 58 24.95 -10.60 -2.25
CA SER A 58 23.97 -10.40 -1.16
C SER A 58 24.16 -9.07 -0.41
N CYS A 59 25.23 -8.31 -0.74
CA CYS A 59 25.56 -7.08 -0.05
C CYS A 59 24.84 -5.86 -0.65
N ASP A 60 24.15 -5.08 0.19
CA ASP A 60 23.42 -3.85 -0.19
C ASP A 60 24.30 -2.62 -0.47
N CYS A 61 25.64 -2.78 -0.60
CA CYS A 61 26.56 -1.66 -0.80
C CYS A 61 26.48 -1.00 -2.19
N GLY A 62 25.72 -1.58 -3.13
CA GLY A 62 25.54 -1.10 -4.49
C GLY A 62 26.72 -1.42 -5.43
N LYS A 63 27.64 -2.32 -5.04
CA LYS A 63 28.63 -2.89 -5.96
C LYS A 63 27.96 -3.82 -6.95
N TYR A 64 27.09 -4.68 -6.48
CA TYR A 64 26.31 -5.59 -7.30
C TYR A 64 24.86 -5.12 -7.36
N VAL A 65 24.30 -5.08 -8.55
CA VAL A 65 22.91 -4.69 -8.79
C VAL A 65 22.20 -5.83 -9.50
N GLU A 66 21.19 -6.42 -8.86
CA GLU A 66 20.32 -7.41 -9.47
C GLU A 66 19.61 -6.81 -10.68
N ILE A 67 19.68 -7.49 -11.83
CA ILE A 67 19.08 -7.06 -13.08
C ILE A 67 18.04 -8.04 -13.59
N TRP A 68 18.14 -9.31 -13.22
CA TRP A 68 17.25 -10.38 -13.70
C TRP A 68 17.14 -11.49 -12.68
N ASN A 69 15.93 -12.05 -12.51
CA ASN A 69 15.66 -13.20 -11.67
C ASN A 69 14.92 -14.28 -12.45
N ASN A 70 15.35 -15.55 -12.32
CA ASN A 70 14.67 -16.72 -12.85
C ASN A 70 14.20 -17.59 -11.69
N VAL A 71 12.89 -17.74 -11.55
CA VAL A 71 12.24 -18.49 -10.48
C VAL A 71 11.83 -19.87 -10.97
N PHE A 72 12.26 -20.91 -10.30
CA PHE A 72 11.91 -22.31 -10.59
C PHE A 72 10.75 -22.74 -9.70
N MET A 73 9.52 -22.59 -10.20
CA MET A 73 8.32 -22.94 -9.46
C MET A 73 8.13 -24.48 -9.44
N GLU A 74 8.57 -25.10 -8.36
CA GLU A 74 8.45 -26.54 -8.14
C GLU A 74 7.46 -26.91 -7.04
N TYR A 75 7.12 -25.97 -6.19
CA TYR A 75 6.32 -26.19 -4.99
C TYR A 75 5.14 -25.24 -4.90
N TYR A 76 4.15 -25.64 -4.11
CA TYR A 76 3.06 -24.82 -3.64
C TYR A 76 3.12 -24.74 -2.11
N LYS A 77 3.13 -23.55 -1.56
CA LYS A 77 3.03 -23.32 -0.12
C LYS A 77 1.58 -23.04 0.24
N SER A 78 1.04 -23.84 1.16
CA SER A 78 -0.31 -23.68 1.71
C SER A 78 -0.33 -22.70 2.89
N LYS A 79 -1.53 -22.24 3.30
CA LYS A 79 -1.73 -21.32 4.44
C LYS A 79 -1.15 -21.82 5.77
N ASP A 80 -1.15 -23.13 5.97
CA ASP A 80 -0.57 -23.79 7.16
C ASP A 80 0.97 -23.86 7.14
N GLY A 81 1.60 -23.33 6.08
CA GLY A 81 3.04 -23.33 5.88
C GLY A 81 3.62 -24.63 5.29
N THR A 82 2.78 -25.60 4.94
CA THR A 82 3.24 -26.85 4.30
C THR A 82 3.56 -26.64 2.83
N TYR A 83 4.55 -27.40 2.33
CA TYR A 83 4.97 -27.36 0.93
C TYR A 83 4.59 -28.67 0.23
N SER A 84 3.93 -28.58 -0.91
CA SER A 84 3.63 -29.70 -1.79
C SER A 84 4.27 -29.48 -3.17
N LYS A 85 4.68 -30.58 -3.84
CA LYS A 85 5.22 -30.45 -5.21
C LYS A 85 4.12 -30.09 -6.19
N LEU A 86 4.41 -29.17 -7.11
CA LEU A 86 3.56 -28.88 -8.24
C LEU A 86 3.55 -30.07 -9.23
N LYS A 87 2.42 -30.29 -9.89
CA LYS A 87 2.29 -31.31 -10.94
C LYS A 87 3.09 -30.92 -12.20
N GLN A 88 3.21 -29.64 -12.45
CA GLN A 88 3.95 -29.04 -13.56
C GLN A 88 4.99 -28.08 -12.99
N HIS A 89 6.24 -28.23 -13.40
CA HIS A 89 7.29 -27.28 -13.10
C HIS A 89 7.21 -26.12 -14.09
N ASN A 90 7.33 -24.91 -13.58
CA ASN A 90 7.36 -23.70 -14.39
C ASN A 90 8.63 -22.91 -14.07
N VAL A 91 9.14 -22.21 -15.07
CA VAL A 91 10.15 -21.17 -14.89
C VAL A 91 9.46 -19.85 -15.16
N ASP A 92 9.47 -18.97 -14.15
CA ASP A 92 9.07 -17.59 -14.31
C ASP A 92 10.31 -16.71 -14.31
N THR A 93 10.26 -15.58 -15.00
CA THR A 93 11.42 -14.71 -15.12
C THR A 93 11.00 -13.25 -14.93
N GLY A 94 11.79 -12.51 -14.12
CA GLY A 94 11.60 -11.11 -13.85
C GLY A 94 12.82 -10.29 -14.25
N LEU A 95 12.57 -9.14 -14.90
CA LEU A 95 13.58 -8.18 -15.27
C LEU A 95 13.20 -6.80 -14.74
N GLY A 96 14.12 -6.15 -14.04
CA GLY A 96 13.95 -4.75 -13.66
C GLY A 96 14.12 -3.83 -14.88
N LEU A 97 13.01 -3.31 -15.45
CA LEU A 97 13.05 -2.42 -16.61
C LEU A 97 13.99 -1.23 -16.36
N GLU A 98 13.84 -0.55 -15.26
CA GLU A 98 14.63 0.62 -14.91
C GLU A 98 16.10 0.28 -14.66
N ARG A 99 16.36 -0.86 -14.03
CA ARG A 99 17.75 -1.33 -13.80
C ARG A 99 18.42 -1.73 -15.09
N MET A 100 17.72 -2.42 -15.98
CA MET A 100 18.24 -2.80 -17.29
C MET A 100 18.47 -1.57 -18.19
N THR A 101 17.53 -0.62 -18.20
CA THR A 101 17.67 0.64 -18.94
C THR A 101 18.89 1.43 -18.44
N MET A 102 19.06 1.54 -17.13
CA MET A 102 20.25 2.15 -16.51
C MET A 102 21.54 1.51 -17.03
N LEU A 103 21.59 0.18 -17.01
CA LEU A 103 22.77 -0.57 -17.44
C LEU A 103 23.07 -0.35 -18.93
N LEU A 104 22.08 -0.51 -19.81
CA LEU A 104 22.25 -0.36 -21.24
C LEU A 104 22.63 1.06 -21.67
N GLN A 105 22.21 2.05 -20.93
CA GLN A 105 22.54 3.47 -21.17
C GLN A 105 23.82 3.92 -20.45
N GLY A 106 24.48 3.04 -19.70
CA GLY A 106 25.70 3.39 -18.92
C GLY A 106 25.43 4.47 -17.86
N ARG A 107 24.24 4.49 -17.26
CA ARG A 107 23.87 5.43 -16.20
C ARG A 107 24.25 4.89 -14.83
N GLU A 108 24.51 5.77 -13.88
CA GLU A 108 24.87 5.37 -12.51
C GLU A 108 23.67 4.89 -11.70
N THR A 109 22.50 5.48 -11.93
CA THR A 109 21.25 5.11 -11.24
C THR A 109 20.07 5.08 -12.20
N PRO A 110 18.97 4.33 -11.89
CA PRO A 110 17.75 4.36 -12.68
C PRO A 110 17.14 5.77 -12.81
N PHE A 111 17.40 6.64 -11.83
CA PHE A 111 16.90 8.01 -11.81
C PHE A 111 17.56 8.93 -12.85
N ASP A 112 18.66 8.50 -13.45
CA ASP A 112 19.41 9.24 -14.48
C ASP A 112 18.95 8.84 -15.91
N THR A 113 18.05 7.86 -16.02
CA THR A 113 17.48 7.43 -17.29
C THR A 113 16.29 8.32 -17.70
N GLU A 114 15.89 8.29 -18.98
CA GLU A 114 14.72 9.00 -19.49
C GLU A 114 13.41 8.64 -18.76
N LEU A 115 13.38 7.49 -18.11
CA LEU A 115 12.21 7.06 -17.35
C LEU A 115 11.95 7.95 -16.11
N PHE A 116 13.00 8.51 -15.50
CA PHE A 116 12.89 9.33 -14.28
C PHE A 116 13.47 10.73 -14.44
N ALA A 117 14.46 10.94 -15.29
CA ALA A 117 15.18 12.19 -15.42
C ALA A 117 14.26 13.43 -15.58
N PRO A 118 13.17 13.40 -16.38
CA PRO A 118 12.28 14.55 -16.49
C PRO A 118 11.71 14.99 -15.14
N VAL A 119 11.21 14.04 -14.35
CA VAL A 119 10.63 14.32 -13.03
C VAL A 119 11.70 14.70 -12.02
N MET A 120 12.87 14.04 -12.05
CA MET A 120 14.00 14.38 -11.19
C MET A 120 14.51 15.80 -11.42
N ASN A 121 14.60 16.22 -12.68
CA ASN A 121 15.00 17.59 -13.05
C ASN A 121 13.95 18.62 -12.57
N LYS A 122 12.67 18.32 -12.75
CA LYS A 122 11.60 19.21 -12.27
C LYS A 122 11.59 19.31 -10.74
N LEU A 123 11.79 18.21 -10.04
CA LEU A 123 11.93 18.23 -8.59
C LEU A 123 13.15 19.03 -8.13
N GLN A 124 14.24 18.97 -8.86
CA GLN A 124 15.43 19.77 -8.57
C GLN A 124 15.19 21.28 -8.79
N GLU A 125 14.47 21.64 -9.85
CA GLU A 125 14.08 23.04 -10.14
C GLU A 125 13.21 23.62 -9.03
N LEU A 126 12.22 22.83 -8.54
CA LEU A 126 11.25 23.26 -7.54
C LEU A 126 11.77 23.23 -6.10
N ALA A 127 12.81 22.45 -5.82
CA ALA A 127 13.31 22.22 -4.47
C ALA A 127 14.12 23.42 -3.97
N VAL A 128 13.79 23.89 -2.75
CA VAL A 128 14.61 24.86 -2.02
C VAL A 128 15.74 24.17 -1.28
N VAL A 129 15.48 22.95 -0.77
CA VAL A 129 16.46 22.12 -0.07
C VAL A 129 16.99 21.06 -1.04
N ASP A 130 18.30 20.98 -1.22
CA ASP A 130 18.95 19.96 -2.04
C ASP A 130 19.12 18.65 -1.27
N ASP A 131 18.17 17.72 -1.47
CA ASP A 131 18.20 16.37 -0.90
C ASP A 131 17.83 15.36 -1.99
N ILE A 132 18.87 14.76 -2.59
CA ILE A 132 18.72 13.76 -3.68
C ILE A 132 17.90 12.54 -3.23
N ALA A 133 18.04 12.11 -1.97
CA ALA A 133 17.31 10.96 -1.45
C ALA A 133 15.80 11.26 -1.40
N SER A 134 15.43 12.44 -0.92
CA SER A 134 14.02 12.88 -0.93
C SER A 134 13.46 13.02 -2.35
N ARG A 135 14.23 13.55 -3.30
CA ARG A 135 13.79 13.65 -4.71
C ARG A 135 13.53 12.26 -5.31
N ARG A 136 14.41 11.29 -5.07
CA ARG A 136 14.25 9.89 -5.52
C ARG A 136 13.00 9.24 -4.92
N ILE A 137 12.76 9.41 -3.63
CA ILE A 137 11.56 8.93 -2.94
C ILE A 137 10.29 9.53 -3.56
N VAL A 138 10.29 10.83 -3.82
CA VAL A 138 9.13 11.49 -4.46
C VAL A 138 8.88 10.93 -5.85
N ALA A 139 9.91 10.84 -6.70
CA ALA A 139 9.78 10.37 -8.08
C ALA A 139 9.27 8.93 -8.16
N GLU A 140 9.83 8.03 -7.35
CA GLU A 140 9.44 6.62 -7.29
C GLU A 140 8.02 6.44 -6.73
N HIS A 141 7.72 7.05 -5.58
CA HIS A 141 6.42 6.90 -4.92
C HIS A 141 5.29 7.54 -5.73
N LEU A 142 5.55 8.62 -6.45
CA LEU A 142 4.60 9.24 -7.36
C LEU A 142 4.24 8.27 -8.49
N ARG A 143 5.24 7.71 -9.17
CA ARG A 143 5.03 6.73 -10.25
C ARG A 143 4.27 5.49 -9.75
N ALA A 144 4.74 4.88 -8.67
CA ALA A 144 4.07 3.70 -8.10
C ALA A 144 2.62 4.00 -7.72
N SER A 145 2.34 5.17 -7.12
CA SER A 145 0.98 5.58 -6.77
C SER A 145 0.09 5.71 -8.01
N MET A 146 0.60 6.31 -9.08
CA MET A 146 -0.14 6.46 -10.34
C MET A 146 -0.51 5.09 -10.94
N MET A 147 0.44 4.14 -10.97
CA MET A 147 0.19 2.81 -11.51
C MET A 147 -0.80 2.01 -10.66
N ILE A 148 -0.71 2.06 -9.34
CA ILE A 148 -1.68 1.41 -8.45
C ILE A 148 -3.10 1.98 -8.65
N ILE A 149 -3.23 3.30 -8.84
CA ILE A 149 -4.52 3.94 -9.12
C ILE A 149 -5.05 3.55 -10.50
N LEU A 150 -4.17 3.45 -11.49
CA LEU A 150 -4.52 2.99 -12.83
C LEU A 150 -5.13 1.59 -12.77
N ASP A 151 -4.54 0.68 -11.99
CA ASP A 151 -5.03 -0.69 -11.73
C ASP A 151 -6.26 -0.74 -10.80
N GLY A 152 -6.87 0.40 -10.51
CA GLY A 152 -8.11 0.51 -9.72
C GLY A 152 -7.91 0.54 -8.21
N GLY A 153 -6.67 0.63 -7.71
CA GLY A 153 -6.38 0.79 -6.28
C GLY A 153 -6.85 2.15 -5.77
N LEU A 154 -7.41 2.18 -4.55
CA LEU A 154 -7.78 3.41 -3.85
C LEU A 154 -7.19 3.38 -2.43
N PRO A 155 -6.79 4.55 -1.86
CA PRO A 155 -6.23 4.60 -0.52
C PRO A 155 -7.19 4.01 0.52
N SER A 156 -6.72 3.02 1.29
CA SER A 156 -7.51 2.35 2.33
C SER A 156 -6.63 1.97 3.54
N ASN A 157 -7.21 1.24 4.51
CA ASN A 157 -6.49 0.72 5.67
C ASN A 157 -5.99 -0.73 5.49
N VAL A 158 -6.31 -1.35 4.35
CA VAL A 158 -6.02 -2.76 4.08
C VAL A 158 -5.46 -2.96 2.68
N ASP A 159 -4.74 -4.05 2.48
CA ASP A 159 -4.24 -4.54 1.20
C ASP A 159 -3.52 -3.48 0.34
N ARG A 160 -3.74 -3.51 -0.96
CA ARG A 160 -3.14 -2.58 -1.93
C ARG A 160 -3.44 -1.12 -1.61
N GLY A 161 -4.62 -0.83 -1.06
CA GLY A 161 -5.01 0.53 -0.70
C GLY A 161 -4.20 1.07 0.49
N TYR A 162 -3.78 0.22 1.43
CA TYR A 162 -2.87 0.59 2.49
C TYR A 162 -1.48 0.96 1.95
N ILE A 163 -0.96 0.17 1.00
CA ILE A 163 0.32 0.47 0.33
C ILE A 163 0.24 1.82 -0.38
N LEU A 164 -0.81 2.05 -1.17
CA LEU A 164 -1.01 3.31 -1.88
C LEU A 164 -1.05 4.50 -0.92
N ARG A 165 -1.82 4.40 0.17
CA ARG A 165 -1.87 5.43 1.21
C ARG A 165 -0.49 5.74 1.78
N ARG A 166 0.29 4.71 2.08
CA ARG A 166 1.65 4.83 2.62
C ARG A 166 2.60 5.53 1.67
N LEU A 167 2.55 5.19 0.38
CA LEU A 167 3.36 5.83 -0.66
C LEU A 167 3.03 7.32 -0.79
N ILE A 168 1.74 7.68 -0.90
CA ILE A 168 1.30 9.08 -1.04
C ILE A 168 1.71 9.90 0.20
N ARG A 169 1.54 9.37 1.40
CA ARG A 169 1.90 10.07 2.64
C ARG A 169 3.39 10.28 2.78
N ARG A 170 4.20 9.26 2.47
CA ARG A 170 5.66 9.39 2.51
C ARG A 170 6.15 10.39 1.46
N MET A 171 5.64 10.32 0.25
CA MET A 171 5.90 11.30 -0.81
C MET A 171 5.57 12.73 -0.34
N THR A 172 4.39 12.95 0.24
CA THR A 172 3.95 14.27 0.73
C THR A 172 4.92 14.83 1.76
N ARG A 173 5.38 14.00 2.69
CA ARG A 173 6.38 14.43 3.69
C ARG A 173 7.70 14.82 3.04
N HIS A 174 8.20 14.06 2.06
CA HIS A 174 9.44 14.38 1.36
C HIS A 174 9.33 15.63 0.47
N LEU A 175 8.18 15.89 -0.14
CA LEU A 175 7.93 17.17 -0.82
C LEU A 175 8.04 18.36 0.15
N ARG A 176 7.48 18.25 1.36
CA ARG A 176 7.63 19.28 2.40
C ARG A 176 9.08 19.41 2.87
N LYS A 177 9.83 18.31 3.03
CA LYS A 177 11.26 18.35 3.38
C LYS A 177 12.08 19.06 2.34
N LEU A 178 11.76 18.90 1.06
CA LEU A 178 12.38 19.63 -0.05
C LEU A 178 11.90 21.10 -0.13
N GLN A 179 10.94 21.51 0.70
CA GLN A 179 10.26 22.81 0.66
C GLN A 179 9.61 23.11 -0.71
N ILE A 180 9.13 22.07 -1.37
CA ILE A 180 8.37 22.19 -2.61
C ILE A 180 6.92 22.53 -2.26
N ASN A 181 6.36 23.54 -2.94
CA ASN A 181 4.94 23.84 -2.82
C ASN A 181 4.12 22.64 -3.33
N LEU A 182 3.23 22.12 -2.48
CA LEU A 182 2.42 20.95 -2.81
C LEU A 182 1.38 21.19 -3.93
N ASP A 183 1.15 22.45 -4.31
CA ASP A 183 0.33 22.82 -5.47
C ASP A 183 1.02 22.46 -6.80
N ALA A 184 2.32 22.16 -6.80
CA ALA A 184 3.04 21.64 -7.95
C ALA A 184 2.79 20.15 -8.23
N LEU A 185 2.10 19.43 -7.34
CA LEU A 185 1.88 17.98 -7.48
C LEU A 185 1.12 17.59 -8.75
N PRO A 186 0.06 18.32 -9.20
CA PRO A 186 -0.58 18.03 -10.49
C PRO A 186 0.38 18.16 -11.69
N GLU A 187 1.29 19.12 -11.69
CA GLU A 187 2.31 19.27 -12.74
C GLU A 187 3.30 18.09 -12.75
N LEU A 188 3.72 17.62 -11.58
CA LEU A 188 4.59 16.44 -11.45
C LEU A 188 3.89 15.17 -11.93
N ILE A 189 2.58 15.02 -11.65
CA ILE A 189 1.77 13.91 -12.16
C ILE A 189 1.70 13.96 -13.68
N GLU A 190 1.42 15.14 -14.26
CA GLU A 190 1.33 15.33 -15.71
C GLU A 190 2.64 14.98 -16.39
N LEU A 191 3.77 15.42 -15.85
CA LEU A 191 5.09 15.13 -16.38
C LEU A 191 5.38 13.61 -16.37
N ASN A 192 4.97 12.89 -15.33
CA ASN A 192 5.07 11.44 -15.31
C ASN A 192 4.19 10.77 -16.37
N ILE A 193 2.95 11.26 -16.56
CA ILE A 193 2.05 10.77 -17.60
C ILE A 193 2.68 10.96 -18.97
N GLU A 194 3.20 12.15 -19.26
CA GLU A 194 3.87 12.45 -20.53
C GLU A 194 5.07 11.52 -20.79
N THR A 195 5.85 11.21 -19.75
CA THR A 195 7.00 10.32 -19.85
C THR A 195 6.60 8.88 -20.17
N LEU A 196 5.43 8.43 -19.68
CA LEU A 196 5.01 7.04 -19.75
C LEU A 196 3.88 6.77 -20.77
N LYS A 197 3.29 7.78 -21.38
CA LYS A 197 2.06 7.66 -22.20
C LYS A 197 2.18 6.74 -23.40
N GLU A 198 3.37 6.57 -23.97
CA GLU A 198 3.59 5.66 -25.12
C GLU A 198 3.52 4.20 -24.67
N MET A 199 4.02 3.90 -23.46
CA MET A 199 3.98 2.55 -22.87
C MET A 199 2.65 2.26 -22.18
N TYR A 200 2.02 3.29 -21.58
CA TYR A 200 0.79 3.20 -20.80
C TYR A 200 -0.20 4.29 -21.23
N PRO A 201 -0.82 4.19 -22.41
CA PRO A 201 -1.76 5.20 -22.92
C PRO A 201 -3.00 5.39 -22.04
N GLU A 202 -3.32 4.42 -21.18
CA GLU A 202 -4.40 4.48 -20.21
C GLU A 202 -4.17 5.56 -19.14
N LEU A 203 -2.93 5.94 -18.87
CA LEU A 203 -2.61 7.02 -17.93
C LEU A 203 -3.24 8.34 -18.37
N VAL A 204 -3.22 8.64 -19.68
CA VAL A 204 -3.84 9.85 -20.25
C VAL A 204 -5.34 9.87 -20.01
N LYS A 205 -6.02 8.72 -20.23
CA LYS A 205 -7.47 8.58 -20.04
C LYS A 205 -7.89 8.69 -18.58
N ASN A 206 -7.03 8.29 -17.66
CA ASN A 206 -7.31 8.29 -16.22
C ASN A 206 -6.67 9.46 -15.46
N LYS A 207 -6.11 10.46 -16.14
CA LYS A 207 -5.40 11.61 -15.55
C LYS A 207 -6.19 12.26 -14.41
N GLU A 208 -7.44 12.63 -14.67
CA GLU A 208 -8.29 13.32 -13.68
C GLU A 208 -8.50 12.48 -12.43
N LYS A 209 -8.77 11.18 -12.59
CA LYS A 209 -8.92 10.24 -11.47
C LYS A 209 -7.63 10.13 -10.66
N ILE A 210 -6.47 9.99 -11.33
CA ILE A 210 -5.17 9.87 -10.67
C ILE A 210 -4.88 11.13 -9.84
N VAL A 211 -5.04 12.31 -10.44
CA VAL A 211 -4.85 13.59 -9.76
C VAL A 211 -5.78 13.70 -8.55
N SER A 212 -7.08 13.45 -8.72
CA SER A 212 -8.07 13.56 -7.65
C SER A 212 -7.71 12.67 -6.47
N VAL A 213 -7.42 11.38 -6.69
CA VAL A 213 -7.10 10.41 -5.64
C VAL A 213 -5.84 10.80 -4.86
N ILE A 214 -4.78 11.21 -5.56
CA ILE A 214 -3.52 11.60 -4.92
C ILE A 214 -3.71 12.88 -4.10
N ILE A 215 -4.36 13.90 -4.66
CA ILE A 215 -4.59 15.17 -3.98
C ILE A 215 -5.50 15.02 -2.77
N GLU A 216 -6.55 14.21 -2.85
CA GLU A 216 -7.43 13.95 -1.71
C GLU A 216 -6.69 13.30 -0.53
N GLU A 217 -5.88 12.24 -0.79
CA GLU A 217 -5.13 11.58 0.27
C GLU A 217 -4.02 12.49 0.84
N LYS A 218 -3.34 13.27 -0.02
CA LYS A 218 -2.39 14.31 0.37
C LYS A 218 -3.06 15.32 1.31
N ASN A 219 -4.22 15.86 0.94
CA ASN A 219 -4.96 16.84 1.75
C ASN A 219 -5.42 16.26 3.10
N LYS A 220 -5.85 14.98 3.13
CA LYS A 220 -6.19 14.28 4.37
C LYS A 220 -4.97 14.15 5.30
N PHE A 221 -3.82 13.83 4.73
CA PHE A 221 -2.60 13.66 5.52
C PHE A 221 -2.02 14.98 6.02
N GLU A 222 -2.04 16.03 5.23
CA GLU A 222 -1.56 17.36 5.65
C GLU A 222 -2.22 17.85 6.94
N LYS A 223 -3.53 17.60 7.11
CA LYS A 223 -4.28 17.98 8.32
C LYS A 223 -3.74 17.34 9.60
N THR A 224 -3.12 16.18 9.49
CA THR A 224 -2.57 15.42 10.63
C THR A 224 -1.05 15.50 10.72
N LEU A 225 -0.37 15.79 9.62
CA LEU A 225 1.09 15.78 9.52
C LEU A 225 1.75 16.71 10.54
N GLU A 226 1.34 17.97 10.62
CA GLU A 226 1.91 18.93 11.56
C GLU A 226 1.72 18.54 13.04
N ARG A 227 0.56 17.94 13.36
CA ARG A 227 0.28 17.46 14.71
C ARG A 227 1.15 16.27 15.06
N GLY A 228 1.30 15.34 14.12
CA GLY A 228 2.14 14.17 14.30
C GLY A 228 3.63 14.52 14.38
N GLU A 229 4.13 15.47 13.58
CA GLU A 229 5.51 15.97 13.69
C GLU A 229 5.76 16.67 15.04
N LYS A 230 4.79 17.45 15.53
CA LYS A 230 4.89 18.06 16.86
C LYS A 230 4.96 17.00 17.97
N GLU A 231 4.15 15.95 17.86
CA GLU A 231 4.15 14.86 18.83
C GLU A 231 5.46 14.05 18.77
N PHE A 232 5.94 13.71 17.58
CA PHE A 232 7.24 13.08 17.40
C PHE A 232 8.36 13.91 18.03
N ASN A 233 8.39 15.22 17.77
CA ASN A 233 9.40 16.12 18.33
C ASN A 233 9.39 16.15 19.87
N LYS A 234 8.21 16.10 20.50
CA LYS A 234 8.12 16.00 21.98
C LYS A 234 8.69 14.67 22.49
N ILE A 235 8.38 13.56 21.80
CA ILE A 235 8.93 12.24 22.15
C ILE A 235 10.44 12.24 22.01
N ALA A 236 10.97 12.74 20.88
CA ALA A 236 12.40 12.82 20.61
C ALA A 236 13.13 13.68 21.65
N GLN A 237 12.61 14.86 21.96
CA GLN A 237 13.19 15.74 22.99
C GLN A 237 13.22 15.05 24.37
N LYS A 238 12.15 14.36 24.77
CA LYS A 238 12.10 13.61 26.02
C LYS A 238 13.14 12.48 26.06
N LEU A 239 13.37 11.81 24.95
CA LEU A 239 14.42 10.78 24.85
C LEU A 239 15.80 11.39 24.99
N GLU A 240 16.07 12.51 24.31
CA GLU A 240 17.33 13.27 24.41
C GLU A 240 17.60 13.71 25.86
N GLU A 241 16.61 14.29 26.56
CA GLU A 241 16.71 14.69 27.96
C GLU A 241 17.00 13.51 28.92
N GLN A 242 16.53 12.29 28.55
CA GLN A 242 16.78 11.06 29.31
C GLN A 242 18.08 10.34 28.91
N GLY A 243 18.82 10.86 27.94
CA GLY A 243 20.01 10.19 27.38
C GLY A 243 19.70 8.88 26.66
N LYS A 244 18.49 8.73 26.13
CA LYS A 244 18.04 7.54 25.39
C LYS A 244 18.04 7.82 23.89
N ASP A 245 18.40 6.82 23.11
CA ASP A 245 18.50 6.89 21.64
C ASP A 245 17.53 5.94 20.93
N ILE A 246 16.59 5.31 21.66
CA ILE A 246 15.67 4.32 21.10
C ILE A 246 14.23 4.83 21.21
N LEU A 247 13.57 4.98 20.07
CA LEU A 247 12.13 5.22 19.95
C LEU A 247 11.39 3.89 20.14
N LEU A 248 10.51 3.83 21.12
CA LEU A 248 9.78 2.60 21.45
C LEU A 248 8.70 2.28 20.42
N GLY A 249 8.45 1.00 20.19
CA GLY A 249 7.45 0.53 19.24
C GLY A 249 6.04 1.04 19.52
N LYS A 250 5.66 1.19 20.80
CA LYS A 250 4.40 1.80 21.21
C LYS A 250 4.25 3.27 20.80
N ASP A 251 5.34 4.03 20.80
CA ASP A 251 5.31 5.45 20.39
C ASP A 251 5.16 5.54 18.85
N ILE A 252 5.83 4.64 18.11
CA ILE A 252 5.68 4.49 16.67
C ILE A 252 4.23 4.10 16.32
N PHE A 253 3.67 3.15 17.08
CA PHE A 253 2.30 2.71 16.88
C PHE A 253 1.27 3.81 17.19
N ASN A 254 1.49 4.61 18.22
CA ASN A 254 0.63 5.78 18.51
C ASN A 254 0.67 6.82 17.40
N LEU A 255 1.85 7.10 16.82
CA LEU A 255 1.98 8.00 15.67
C LEU A 255 1.23 7.43 14.44
N TYR A 256 1.28 6.11 14.24
CA TYR A 256 0.55 5.43 13.16
C TYR A 256 -0.97 5.49 13.37
N GLU A 257 -1.45 5.07 14.54
CA GLU A 257 -2.89 4.93 14.83
C GLU A 257 -3.59 6.29 14.94
N THR A 258 -2.98 7.23 15.66
CA THR A 258 -3.59 8.52 16.00
C THR A 258 -3.41 9.58 14.91
N TYR A 259 -2.23 9.64 14.32
CA TYR A 259 -1.86 10.67 13.35
C TYR A 259 -1.77 10.14 11.92
N GLY A 260 -1.91 8.81 11.74
CA GLY A 260 -1.83 8.18 10.44
C GLY A 260 -0.45 8.27 9.79
N PHE A 261 0.61 8.34 10.61
CA PHE A 261 1.99 8.29 10.13
C PHE A 261 2.33 6.88 9.66
N PRO A 262 2.67 6.68 8.38
CA PRO A 262 3.28 5.42 7.98
C PRO A 262 4.55 5.16 8.82
N PRO A 263 4.85 3.89 9.15
CA PRO A 263 6.06 3.55 9.92
C PRO A 263 7.34 4.11 9.30
N GLU A 264 7.40 4.16 7.98
CA GLU A 264 8.54 4.72 7.23
C GLU A 264 8.71 6.22 7.44
N VAL A 265 7.62 6.96 7.57
CA VAL A 265 7.68 8.40 7.91
C VAL A 265 8.27 8.59 9.30
N THR A 266 7.86 7.77 10.26
CA THR A 266 8.43 7.78 11.61
C THR A 266 9.89 7.36 11.60
N ALA A 267 10.28 6.36 10.80
CA ALA A 267 11.66 5.92 10.64
C ALA A 267 12.55 7.01 10.00
N ASP A 268 12.04 7.72 8.99
CA ASP A 268 12.75 8.84 8.37
C ASP A 268 12.98 9.97 9.39
N LEU A 269 11.97 10.31 10.19
CA LEU A 269 12.08 11.31 11.27
C LEU A 269 13.07 10.88 12.36
N ALA A 270 13.03 9.59 12.77
CA ALA A 270 13.95 9.04 13.76
C ALA A 270 15.41 9.09 13.25
N ARG A 271 15.65 8.74 12.00
CA ARG A 271 16.97 8.82 11.37
C ARG A 271 17.50 10.24 11.34
N GLU A 272 16.67 11.24 11.05
CA GLU A 272 17.03 12.66 11.05
C GLU A 272 17.48 13.16 12.43
N ARG A 273 17.00 12.50 13.51
CA ARG A 273 17.37 12.77 14.91
C ARG A 273 18.41 11.80 15.46
N ASN A 274 19.01 10.93 14.65
CA ASN A 274 19.93 9.86 15.08
C ASN A 274 19.32 8.93 16.15
N LEU A 275 18.00 8.74 16.11
CA LEU A 275 17.30 7.79 16.97
C LEU A 275 17.22 6.43 16.30
N LYS A 276 17.42 5.37 17.06
CA LYS A 276 17.11 3.99 16.70
C LYS A 276 15.63 3.73 16.92
N ILE A 277 15.07 2.71 16.26
CA ILE A 277 13.66 2.33 16.41
C ILE A 277 13.52 0.90 16.88
N ASP A 278 12.57 0.64 17.78
CA ASP A 278 12.19 -0.71 18.20
C ASP A 278 11.12 -1.27 17.25
N ASN A 279 11.59 -1.86 16.16
CA ASN A 279 10.73 -2.48 15.16
C ASN A 279 9.96 -3.69 15.71
N LYS A 280 10.52 -4.47 16.64
CA LYS A 280 9.89 -5.70 17.13
C LYS A 280 8.62 -5.41 17.92
N GLU A 281 8.67 -4.44 18.85
CA GLU A 281 7.49 -4.02 19.60
C GLU A 281 6.44 -3.42 18.66
N PHE A 282 6.85 -2.61 17.68
CA PHE A 282 5.95 -2.03 16.70
C PHE A 282 5.25 -3.11 15.87
N GLU A 283 5.99 -4.07 15.30
CA GLU A 283 5.45 -5.16 14.48
C GLU A 283 4.43 -6.00 15.23
N GLN A 284 4.69 -6.28 16.52
CA GLN A 284 3.74 -6.98 17.37
C GLN A 284 2.43 -6.20 17.53
N LEU A 285 2.50 -4.92 17.91
CA LEU A 285 1.34 -4.06 18.11
C LEU A 285 0.56 -3.87 16.80
N PHE A 286 1.28 -3.72 15.69
CA PHE A 286 0.71 -3.57 14.37
C PHE A 286 -0.05 -4.84 13.93
N LYS A 287 0.53 -6.02 14.16
CA LYS A 287 -0.10 -7.30 13.88
C LYS A 287 -1.38 -7.50 14.71
N GLU A 288 -1.33 -7.22 16.00
CA GLU A 288 -2.50 -7.26 16.88
C GLU A 288 -3.62 -6.32 16.39
N HIS A 289 -3.24 -5.12 15.94
CA HIS A 289 -4.20 -4.16 15.38
C HIS A 289 -4.79 -4.65 14.06
N GLN A 290 -3.98 -5.23 13.16
CA GLN A 290 -4.45 -5.81 11.91
C GLN A 290 -5.40 -6.99 12.17
N GLU A 291 -5.09 -7.88 13.11
CA GLU A 291 -5.95 -9.00 13.49
C GLU A 291 -7.29 -8.51 14.03
N LYS A 292 -7.30 -7.51 14.92
CA LYS A 292 -8.53 -6.85 15.41
C LYS A 292 -9.33 -6.23 14.27
N SER A 293 -8.67 -5.54 13.35
CA SER A 293 -9.30 -4.94 12.18
C SER A 293 -9.87 -6.00 11.22
N ARG A 294 -9.13 -7.11 11.00
CA ARG A 294 -9.57 -8.24 10.18
C ARG A 294 -10.76 -8.95 10.81
N MET A 295 -10.70 -9.27 12.11
CA MET A 295 -11.82 -9.86 12.84
C MET A 295 -13.06 -8.94 12.79
N GLY A 296 -12.87 -7.63 12.90
CA GLY A 296 -13.93 -6.63 12.71
C GLY A 296 -14.47 -6.58 11.28
N SER A 297 -13.64 -6.87 10.26
CA SER A 297 -14.06 -6.92 8.86
C SER A 297 -14.69 -8.28 8.49
N GLU A 298 -14.17 -9.39 9.00
CA GLU A 298 -14.77 -10.72 8.82
C GLU A 298 -16.16 -10.82 9.47
N GLN A 299 -16.36 -10.13 10.60
CA GLN A 299 -17.70 -9.96 11.17
C GLN A 299 -18.60 -9.08 10.28
N LYS A 300 -18.05 -8.13 9.53
CA LYS A 300 -18.80 -7.35 8.54
C LYS A 300 -19.20 -8.16 7.32
N PHE A 301 -18.39 -9.15 6.90
CA PHE A 301 -18.68 -10.00 5.73
C PHE A 301 -19.66 -11.17 6.01
N LYS A 302 -19.97 -11.48 7.26
CA LYS A 302 -21.03 -12.45 7.61
C LYS A 302 -22.44 -11.83 7.56
N GLY A 303 -22.74 -11.02 6.56
CA GLY A 303 -24.08 -10.49 6.33
C GLY A 303 -24.56 -9.46 7.36
N GLY A 304 -23.68 -8.83 8.11
CA GLY A 304 -24.05 -7.78 9.06
C GLY A 304 -24.74 -8.25 10.35
N LEU A 305 -24.99 -9.55 10.48
CA LEU A 305 -25.63 -10.15 11.65
C LEU A 305 -24.57 -10.72 12.60
N SER A 306 -24.58 -10.30 13.86
CA SER A 306 -23.73 -10.87 14.91
C SER A 306 -24.24 -12.21 15.46
N GLY A 307 -25.48 -12.62 15.08
CA GLY A 307 -26.14 -13.84 15.48
C GLY A 307 -27.50 -14.05 14.79
N ASN A 308 -28.13 -15.21 15.00
CA ASN A 308 -29.47 -15.55 14.46
C ASN A 308 -30.58 -15.33 15.52
N GLY A 309 -30.42 -14.39 16.42
CA GLY A 309 -31.41 -14.04 17.41
C GLY A 309 -32.63 -13.32 16.82
N LYS A 310 -33.76 -13.35 17.56
CA LYS A 310 -35.00 -12.66 17.12
C LYS A 310 -34.84 -11.15 16.88
N MET A 311 -33.98 -10.50 17.68
CA MET A 311 -33.74 -9.05 17.54
C MET A 311 -32.89 -8.75 16.32
N GLU A 312 -31.85 -9.52 16.10
CA GLU A 312 -30.98 -9.36 14.93
C GLU A 312 -31.73 -9.60 13.62
N THR A 313 -32.65 -10.56 13.60
CA THR A 313 -33.51 -10.80 12.42
C THR A 313 -34.43 -9.62 12.16
N LYS A 314 -35.03 -9.03 13.22
CA LYS A 314 -35.88 -7.81 13.09
C LYS A 314 -35.01 -6.61 12.60
N TYR A 315 -33.86 -6.41 13.15
CA TYR A 315 -32.96 -5.32 12.71
C TYR A 315 -32.45 -5.54 11.29
N HIS A 316 -32.24 -6.79 10.86
CA HIS A 316 -31.89 -7.09 9.49
C HIS A 316 -33.00 -6.70 8.52
N THR A 317 -34.25 -7.06 8.81
CA THR A 317 -35.43 -6.61 8.03
C THR A 317 -35.51 -5.07 8.02
N ALA A 318 -35.36 -4.43 9.18
CA ALA A 318 -35.37 -2.97 9.28
C ALA A 318 -34.24 -2.32 8.45
N THR A 319 -33.08 -2.98 8.28
CA THR A 319 -32.00 -2.49 7.41
C THR A 319 -32.42 -2.39 5.95
N HIS A 320 -33.20 -3.36 5.45
CA HIS A 320 -33.74 -3.34 4.09
C HIS A 320 -34.81 -2.23 3.91
N LEU A 321 -35.69 -2.07 4.87
CA LEU A 321 -36.66 -0.98 4.86
C LEU A 321 -35.99 0.39 4.90
N LEU A 322 -34.97 0.55 5.75
CA LEU A 322 -34.18 1.78 5.85
C LEU A 322 -33.49 2.11 4.54
N ASN A 323 -32.83 1.12 3.91
CA ASN A 323 -32.18 1.31 2.61
C ASN A 323 -33.18 1.74 1.52
N ALA A 324 -34.37 1.14 1.48
CA ALA A 324 -35.41 1.51 0.54
C ALA A 324 -35.92 2.93 0.81
N ALA A 325 -36.19 3.30 2.07
CA ALA A 325 -36.65 4.62 2.46
C ALA A 325 -35.60 5.72 2.12
N LEU A 326 -34.33 5.47 2.37
CA LEU A 326 -33.25 6.38 2.00
C LEU A 326 -33.22 6.61 0.48
N LYS A 327 -33.37 5.56 -0.34
CA LYS A 327 -33.45 5.70 -1.81
C LYS A 327 -34.66 6.50 -2.28
N VAL A 328 -35.80 6.39 -1.58
CA VAL A 328 -37.01 7.15 -1.91
C VAL A 328 -36.83 8.63 -1.57
N VAL A 329 -36.22 8.94 -0.43
CA VAL A 329 -36.10 10.34 0.06
C VAL A 329 -34.90 11.06 -0.55
N LEU A 330 -33.77 10.38 -0.72
CA LEU A 330 -32.50 10.99 -1.12
C LEU A 330 -32.08 10.69 -2.58
N GLY A 331 -32.77 9.76 -3.25
CA GLY A 331 -32.51 9.39 -4.63
C GLY A 331 -31.85 8.01 -4.81
N LYS A 332 -31.82 7.57 -6.08
CA LYS A 332 -31.35 6.21 -6.44
C LYS A 332 -29.84 5.97 -6.25
N ASP A 333 -29.07 7.04 -6.14
CA ASP A 333 -27.60 6.98 -5.99
C ASP A 333 -27.16 6.66 -4.55
N VAL A 334 -28.11 6.46 -3.64
CA VAL A 334 -27.83 6.00 -2.29
C VAL A 334 -27.54 4.51 -2.30
N HIS A 335 -26.33 4.14 -1.89
CA HIS A 335 -25.87 2.76 -1.78
C HIS A 335 -25.41 2.43 -0.37
N GLN A 336 -25.75 1.25 0.10
CA GLN A 336 -25.23 0.72 1.36
C GLN A 336 -23.71 0.56 1.27
N LYS A 337 -22.99 1.11 2.27
CA LYS A 337 -21.54 0.99 2.43
C LYS A 337 -21.14 0.00 3.53
N GLY A 338 -22.05 -0.26 4.47
CA GLY A 338 -21.83 -1.21 5.55
C GLY A 338 -23.05 -1.28 6.47
N SER A 339 -23.09 -2.33 7.30
CA SER A 339 -24.04 -2.46 8.40
C SER A 339 -23.42 -3.23 9.56
N ASN A 340 -23.87 -2.94 10.77
CA ASN A 340 -23.52 -3.70 11.96
C ASN A 340 -24.77 -3.87 12.80
N ILE A 341 -25.16 -5.13 13.05
CA ILE A 341 -26.39 -5.49 13.76
C ILE A 341 -26.02 -6.32 14.98
N THR A 342 -26.40 -5.84 16.15
CA THR A 342 -26.30 -6.54 17.44
C THR A 342 -27.67 -6.60 18.09
N PRO A 343 -27.88 -7.40 19.17
CA PRO A 343 -29.15 -7.41 19.88
C PRO A 343 -29.59 -6.04 20.42
N GLU A 344 -28.63 -5.15 20.69
CA GLU A 344 -28.89 -3.83 21.30
C GLU A 344 -29.07 -2.72 20.30
N ARG A 345 -28.47 -2.84 19.10
CA ARG A 345 -28.48 -1.75 18.09
C ARG A 345 -28.24 -2.22 16.67
N MET A 346 -28.70 -1.39 15.74
CA MET A 346 -28.39 -1.46 14.33
C MET A 346 -27.61 -0.21 13.91
N ARG A 347 -26.53 -0.38 13.14
CA ARG A 347 -25.86 0.69 12.42
C ARG A 347 -25.94 0.43 10.92
N PHE A 348 -26.24 1.46 10.16
CA PHE A 348 -26.34 1.41 8.70
C PHE A 348 -25.53 2.54 8.10
N ASP A 349 -24.50 2.19 7.33
CA ASP A 349 -23.62 3.15 6.66
C ASP A 349 -24.02 3.22 5.17
N PHE A 350 -24.20 4.42 4.64
CA PHE A 350 -24.63 4.63 3.26
C PHE A 350 -23.93 5.83 2.61
N SER A 351 -23.95 5.87 1.26
CA SER A 351 -23.42 7.02 0.51
C SER A 351 -24.45 8.15 0.49
N CYS A 352 -24.00 9.37 0.79
CA CYS A 352 -24.75 10.61 0.63
C CYS A 352 -23.75 11.74 0.39
N ASP A 353 -24.06 12.66 -0.49
CA ASP A 353 -23.21 13.80 -0.86
C ASP A 353 -23.27 14.96 0.14
N HIS A 354 -24.28 14.95 1.01
CA HIS A 354 -24.48 15.97 2.04
C HIS A 354 -24.87 15.34 3.40
N LYS A 355 -24.84 16.16 4.45
CA LYS A 355 -25.36 15.78 5.78
C LYS A 355 -26.87 15.85 5.75
N LEU A 356 -27.58 14.77 6.12
CA LEU A 356 -29.05 14.74 6.16
C LEU A 356 -29.62 15.87 6.99
N THR A 357 -30.59 16.54 6.42
CA THR A 357 -31.41 17.53 7.14
C THR A 357 -32.37 16.84 8.10
N ASP A 358 -32.89 17.58 9.05
CA ASP A 358 -33.86 17.00 10.02
C ASP A 358 -35.18 16.62 9.33
N GLU A 359 -35.59 17.34 8.29
CA GLU A 359 -36.76 17.00 7.46
C GLU A 359 -36.55 15.68 6.70
N GLU A 360 -35.36 15.44 6.13
CA GLU A 360 -35.03 14.18 5.43
C GLU A 360 -35.07 13.01 6.40
N LYS A 361 -34.44 13.17 7.58
CA LYS A 361 -34.49 12.15 8.63
C LYS A 361 -35.93 11.81 9.05
N GLN A 362 -36.76 12.81 9.24
CA GLN A 362 -38.14 12.63 9.61
C GLN A 362 -38.93 11.89 8.52
N LYS A 363 -38.76 12.26 7.25
CA LYS A 363 -39.40 11.55 6.12
C LYS A 363 -38.99 10.09 6.03
N VAL A 364 -37.68 9.80 6.23
CA VAL A 364 -37.17 8.42 6.25
C VAL A 364 -37.81 7.62 7.40
N GLU A 365 -37.84 8.20 8.59
CA GLU A 365 -38.44 7.57 9.78
C GLU A 365 -39.93 7.30 9.58
N GLU A 366 -40.68 8.28 9.09
CA GLU A 366 -42.12 8.13 8.80
C GLU A 366 -42.37 7.01 7.78
N LEU A 367 -41.55 6.92 6.72
CA LEU A 367 -41.68 5.91 5.68
C LEU A 367 -41.40 4.51 6.23
N VAL A 368 -40.34 4.34 6.99
CA VAL A 368 -39.97 3.06 7.61
C VAL A 368 -41.07 2.60 8.57
N ASN A 369 -41.54 3.50 9.44
CA ASN A 369 -42.59 3.19 10.41
C ASN A 369 -43.94 2.85 9.71
N LYS A 370 -44.29 3.54 8.62
CA LYS A 370 -45.42 3.21 7.79
C LYS A 370 -45.32 1.78 7.24
N TRP A 371 -44.23 1.40 6.63
CA TRP A 371 -44.04 0.06 6.07
C TRP A 371 -44.01 -1.04 7.14
N ILE A 372 -43.53 -0.74 8.35
CA ILE A 372 -43.63 -1.68 9.48
C ILE A 372 -45.11 -1.90 9.87
N GLN A 373 -45.92 -0.83 9.91
CA GLN A 373 -47.35 -0.92 10.25
C GLN A 373 -48.15 -1.62 9.17
N GLU A 374 -47.76 -1.55 7.92
CA GLU A 374 -48.40 -2.24 6.79
C GLU A 374 -48.14 -3.75 6.78
N GLU A 375 -47.30 -4.27 7.69
CA GLU A 375 -46.94 -5.71 7.81
C GLU A 375 -46.60 -6.36 6.45
N ILE A 376 -45.77 -5.67 5.64
CA ILE A 376 -45.42 -6.11 4.29
C ILE A 376 -44.78 -7.50 4.36
N PRO A 377 -45.25 -8.49 3.56
CA PRO A 377 -44.67 -9.82 3.55
C PRO A 377 -43.22 -9.79 2.99
N VAL A 378 -42.31 -10.45 3.70
CA VAL A 378 -40.91 -10.58 3.25
C VAL A 378 -40.74 -11.87 2.47
N THR A 379 -40.38 -11.76 1.19
CA THR A 379 -40.02 -12.90 0.33
C THR A 379 -38.52 -12.90 0.07
N VAL A 380 -37.90 -14.07 -0.05
CA VAL A 380 -36.49 -14.26 -0.38
C VAL A 380 -36.42 -15.08 -1.67
N GLU A 381 -35.82 -14.51 -2.70
CA GLU A 381 -35.63 -15.15 -4.00
C GLU A 381 -34.14 -15.14 -4.38
N GLU A 382 -33.63 -16.25 -4.92
CA GLU A 382 -32.33 -16.30 -5.51
C GLU A 382 -32.39 -15.87 -6.98
N MET A 383 -31.68 -14.78 -7.32
CA MET A 383 -31.61 -14.24 -8.67
C MET A 383 -30.18 -14.31 -9.21
N LYS A 384 -30.03 -14.38 -10.53
CA LYS A 384 -28.73 -14.20 -11.19
C LYS A 384 -28.28 -12.75 -11.02
N LYS A 385 -26.98 -12.53 -10.90
CA LYS A 385 -26.38 -11.21 -10.61
C LYS A 385 -26.72 -10.11 -11.63
N ASP A 386 -27.16 -10.48 -12.82
CA ASP A 386 -27.44 -9.58 -13.96
C ASP A 386 -28.97 -9.32 -14.14
N GLU A 387 -29.79 -9.82 -13.26
CA GLU A 387 -31.24 -9.53 -13.11
C GLU A 387 -31.48 -8.65 -11.89
#